data_189efa469a15df0fbbcf3004b047b033
#
_entry.id   189efa469a15df0fbbcf3004b047b033
#
_cell.length_a   1.000
_cell.length_b   1.000
_cell.length_c   1.000
_cell.angle_alpha   90.00
_cell.angle_beta   90.00
_cell.angle_gamma   90.00
#
_symmetry.space_group_name_H-M   'P 1'
#
loop_
_entity.id
_entity.type
_entity.pdbx_description
1 polymer ?
#
loop_
_entity_poly.entity_id
_entity_poly.type
_entity_poly.pdbx_seq_one_letter_code
_entity_poly.pdbx_strand_id
1 'polypeptide(L)'
;MKHLLYTLLGILLLAGCKEDKYNVIIPMSDIYLSAPQDGTKIDLNDLSIDEYSFSWDKALEKGAKLILCATRDFKKPVKIDAGKSTSFTLSVLAADQYFSQLGIKAGQEALLYWTVKETGNTTAAASDVHTIHVKRMSTKLLQPEDMTKIALAEDKPETAVQFEWDTEGRPESTSYSLCLSLDPEMKQTVAEQSVGIVKGKSSLTHEQLQTLLDQLSIKRWTSNAIYWNV
;
A
#
# COMPACT_ATOMS: atom_id res chain seq x y z
N MET A 1 -72.12 -13.88 -29.00
CA MET A 1 -71.00 -14.20 -28.08
C MET A 1 -69.60 -13.78 -28.60
N LYS A 2 -69.43 -13.19 -29.78
CA LYS A 2 -68.15 -12.75 -30.33
C LYS A 2 -67.71 -11.31 -29.94
N HIS A 3 -68.62 -10.47 -29.51
CA HIS A 3 -68.40 -9.08 -29.19
C HIS A 3 -67.97 -8.83 -27.74
N LEU A 4 -68.16 -9.80 -26.85
CA LEU A 4 -67.75 -9.68 -25.44
C LEU A 4 -66.22 -9.99 -25.21
N LEU A 5 -65.58 -10.67 -26.17
CA LEU A 5 -64.21 -11.08 -26.06
C LEU A 5 -63.20 -9.95 -26.41
N TYR A 6 -63.62 -8.99 -27.24
CA TYR A 6 -62.80 -7.87 -27.66
C TYR A 6 -62.74 -6.71 -26.66
N THR A 7 -63.76 -6.58 -25.81
CA THR A 7 -63.77 -5.58 -24.73
C THR A 7 -62.92 -5.96 -23.54
N LEU A 8 -62.65 -7.25 -23.32
CA LEU A 8 -61.81 -7.72 -22.25
C LEU A 8 -60.26 -7.61 -22.58
N LEU A 9 -59.92 -7.65 -23.88
CA LEU A 9 -58.54 -7.55 -24.35
C LEU A 9 -58.03 -6.10 -24.38
N GLY A 10 -58.96 -5.12 -24.43
CA GLY A 10 -58.59 -3.69 -24.45
C GLY A 10 -58.22 -3.08 -23.08
N ILE A 11 -58.56 -3.75 -21.98
CA ILE A 11 -58.34 -3.21 -20.62
C ILE A 11 -57.00 -3.65 -20.04
N LEU A 12 -56.34 -4.65 -20.65
CA LEU A 12 -55.06 -5.16 -20.13
C LEU A 12 -53.81 -4.38 -20.60
N LEU A 13 -53.97 -3.36 -21.45
CA LEU A 13 -52.83 -2.60 -22.01
C LEU A 13 -52.59 -1.23 -21.34
N LEU A 14 -53.28 -0.90 -20.25
CA LEU A 14 -53.10 0.33 -19.51
C LEU A 14 -52.52 0.14 -18.10
N ALA A 15 -51.93 -1.02 -17.81
CA ALA A 15 -50.98 -1.11 -16.70
C ALA A 15 -49.67 -0.43 -17.10
N GLY A 16 -49.72 0.90 -17.21
CA GLY A 16 -48.54 1.70 -17.38
C GLY A 16 -47.59 1.42 -16.23
N CYS A 17 -46.39 0.94 -16.55
CA CYS A 17 -45.29 0.97 -15.60
C CYS A 17 -45.19 2.39 -15.06
N LYS A 18 -45.55 2.60 -13.79
CA LYS A 18 -45.04 3.72 -13.04
C LYS A 18 -43.52 3.51 -12.99
N GLU A 19 -42.79 4.25 -13.81
CA GLU A 19 -41.39 4.49 -13.53
C GLU A 19 -41.35 5.19 -12.17
N ASP A 20 -41.11 4.43 -11.14
CA ASP A 20 -40.61 4.99 -9.88
C ASP A 20 -39.27 5.61 -10.22
N LYS A 21 -39.28 6.91 -10.54
CA LYS A 21 -38.07 7.74 -10.59
C LYS A 21 -37.58 7.77 -9.17
N TYR A 22 -36.78 6.79 -8.80
CA TYR A 22 -35.89 6.91 -7.65
C TYR A 22 -34.97 8.06 -7.98
N ASN A 23 -35.28 9.25 -7.46
CA ASN A 23 -34.27 10.30 -7.33
C ASN A 23 -33.25 9.77 -6.33
N VAL A 24 -32.28 9.00 -6.84
CA VAL A 24 -31.08 8.70 -6.08
C VAL A 24 -30.40 10.06 -5.93
N ILE A 25 -30.65 10.72 -4.81
CA ILE A 25 -29.87 11.86 -4.36
C ILE A 25 -28.51 11.24 -4.03
N ILE A 26 -27.61 11.19 -5.01
CA ILE A 26 -26.22 10.94 -4.76
C ILE A 26 -25.78 12.17 -3.98
N PRO A 27 -25.41 12.06 -2.70
CA PRO A 27 -24.91 13.20 -1.98
C PRO A 27 -23.69 13.71 -2.76
N MET A 28 -23.84 14.86 -3.41
CA MET A 28 -22.72 15.49 -4.10
C MET A 28 -21.66 15.77 -3.03
N SER A 29 -20.47 15.33 -3.29
CA SER A 29 -19.32 15.70 -2.46
C SER A 29 -19.17 17.22 -2.47
N ASP A 30 -19.04 17.81 -1.30
CA ASP A 30 -18.78 19.26 -1.19
C ASP A 30 -17.34 19.62 -1.53
N ILE A 31 -16.46 18.64 -1.72
CA ILE A 31 -15.02 18.81 -1.98
C ILE A 31 -14.66 17.93 -3.17
N TYR A 32 -14.15 18.56 -4.25
CA TYR A 32 -13.70 17.84 -5.44
C TYR A 32 -12.19 17.69 -5.42
N LEU A 33 -11.72 16.45 -5.58
CA LEU A 33 -10.29 16.13 -5.64
C LEU A 33 -9.75 16.46 -7.05
N SER A 34 -8.61 17.15 -7.12
CA SER A 34 -8.02 17.60 -8.38
C SER A 34 -6.77 16.83 -8.77
N ALA A 35 -5.89 16.54 -7.82
CA ALA A 35 -4.67 15.76 -8.02
C ALA A 35 -4.28 15.01 -6.76
N PRO A 36 -3.69 13.80 -6.88
CA PRO A 36 -3.58 13.00 -8.09
C PRO A 36 -4.95 12.62 -8.66
N GLN A 37 -5.07 12.52 -9.98
CA GLN A 37 -6.30 12.04 -10.61
C GLN A 37 -6.55 10.58 -10.23
N ASP A 38 -7.81 10.16 -10.32
CA ASP A 38 -8.19 8.78 -10.03
C ASP A 38 -7.39 7.79 -10.90
N GLY A 39 -6.84 6.74 -10.27
CA GLY A 39 -6.02 5.74 -10.92
C GLY A 39 -4.57 6.16 -11.22
N THR A 40 -4.10 7.33 -10.75
CA THR A 40 -2.71 7.77 -10.95
C THR A 40 -1.71 6.75 -10.39
N LYS A 41 -0.61 6.53 -11.13
CA LYS A 41 0.52 5.71 -10.66
C LYS A 41 1.56 6.58 -9.97
N ILE A 42 2.03 6.14 -8.81
CA ILE A 42 3.07 6.75 -8.00
C ILE A 42 4.15 5.68 -7.75
N ASP A 43 5.31 5.82 -8.39
CA ASP A 43 6.48 4.95 -8.13
C ASP A 43 7.51 5.75 -7.34
N LEU A 44 7.71 5.38 -6.08
CA LEU A 44 8.67 6.05 -5.21
C LEU A 44 10.13 5.74 -5.56
N ASN A 45 10.39 4.90 -6.56
CA ASN A 45 11.74 4.64 -7.08
C ASN A 45 12.08 5.53 -8.29
N ASP A 46 11.16 6.39 -8.74
CA ASP A 46 11.42 7.35 -9.80
C ASP A 46 12.23 8.52 -9.26
N LEU A 47 13.54 8.51 -9.51
CA LEU A 47 14.48 9.53 -9.05
C LEU A 47 14.30 10.91 -9.70
N SER A 48 13.42 11.04 -10.67
CA SER A 48 13.07 12.33 -11.29
C SER A 48 12.00 13.10 -10.52
N ILE A 49 11.38 12.46 -9.51
CA ILE A 49 10.28 13.02 -8.72
C ILE A 49 10.72 13.13 -7.26
N ASP A 50 10.77 14.34 -6.73
CA ASP A 50 11.13 14.60 -5.33
C ASP A 50 9.91 14.63 -4.41
N GLU A 51 8.73 14.95 -4.96
CA GLU A 51 7.52 15.15 -4.18
C GLU A 51 6.23 14.88 -4.98
N TYR A 52 5.16 14.54 -4.29
CA TYR A 52 3.83 14.30 -4.82
C TYR A 52 2.82 15.27 -4.22
N SER A 53 2.08 15.96 -5.08
CA SER A 53 1.08 16.94 -4.66
C SER A 53 -0.33 16.34 -4.66
N PHE A 54 -1.05 16.57 -3.56
CA PHE A 54 -2.47 16.30 -3.42
C PHE A 54 -3.23 17.62 -3.40
N SER A 55 -4.26 17.76 -4.20
CA SER A 55 -5.01 19.02 -4.32
C SER A 55 -6.51 18.80 -4.44
N TRP A 56 -7.28 19.82 -4.03
CA TRP A 56 -8.73 19.87 -4.03
C TRP A 56 -9.24 21.29 -4.29
N ASP A 57 -10.52 21.41 -4.60
CA ASP A 57 -11.11 22.62 -5.18
C ASP A 57 -11.27 23.80 -4.24
N LYS A 58 -11.35 23.60 -2.91
CA LYS A 58 -11.61 24.69 -1.95
C LYS A 58 -10.88 24.55 -0.63
N ALA A 59 -10.51 25.67 -0.05
CA ALA A 59 -9.97 25.72 1.31
C ALA A 59 -11.05 25.38 2.34
N LEU A 60 -10.65 24.69 3.42
CA LEU A 60 -11.53 24.30 4.51
C LEU A 60 -11.24 25.18 5.74
N GLU A 61 -12.29 25.76 6.32
CA GLU A 61 -12.15 26.76 7.39
C GLU A 61 -11.40 26.24 8.62
N LYS A 62 -11.69 25.00 9.02
CA LYS A 62 -11.03 24.32 10.14
C LYS A 62 -9.75 23.58 9.76
N GLY A 63 -9.31 23.73 8.51
CA GLY A 63 -8.19 22.99 7.93
C GLY A 63 -8.61 21.63 7.37
N ALA A 64 -7.75 21.09 6.53
CA ALA A 64 -7.94 19.84 5.81
C ALA A 64 -7.12 18.71 6.45
N LYS A 65 -7.68 17.51 6.45
CA LYS A 65 -6.95 16.26 6.68
C LYS A 65 -6.95 15.45 5.39
N LEU A 66 -5.77 15.21 4.84
CA LEU A 66 -5.55 14.21 3.81
C LEU A 66 -5.63 12.83 4.46
N ILE A 67 -6.42 11.94 3.90
CA ILE A 67 -6.67 10.59 4.43
C ILE A 67 -6.27 9.59 3.37
N LEU A 68 -5.34 8.69 3.73
CA LEU A 68 -4.88 7.59 2.89
C LEU A 68 -5.30 6.26 3.53
N CYS A 69 -5.74 5.30 2.73
CA CYS A 69 -6.10 3.97 3.23
C CYS A 69 -5.86 2.88 2.18
N ALA A 70 -5.49 1.68 2.64
CA ALA A 70 -5.37 0.51 1.79
C ALA A 70 -6.74 -0.13 1.44
N THR A 71 -7.83 0.30 2.10
CA THR A 71 -9.16 -0.24 1.88
C THR A 71 -10.18 0.87 1.62
N ARG A 72 -11.14 0.61 0.73
CA ARG A 72 -12.15 1.58 0.31
C ARG A 72 -13.09 2.03 1.44
N ASP A 73 -13.26 1.24 2.47
CA ASP A 73 -14.07 1.55 3.64
C ASP A 73 -13.30 2.35 4.71
N PHE A 74 -12.07 2.74 4.39
CA PHE A 74 -11.20 3.54 5.25
C PHE A 74 -11.01 2.95 6.66
N LYS A 75 -10.89 1.62 6.75
CA LYS A 75 -10.46 0.96 7.99
C LYS A 75 -8.97 1.19 8.22
N LYS A 76 -8.61 1.68 9.42
CA LYS A 76 -7.23 1.99 9.81
C LYS A 76 -6.50 2.95 8.84
N PRO A 77 -7.08 4.13 8.54
CA PRO A 77 -6.46 5.08 7.64
C PRO A 77 -5.29 5.81 8.30
N VAL A 78 -4.34 6.25 7.48
CA VAL A 78 -3.38 7.29 7.83
C VAL A 78 -4.05 8.65 7.61
N LYS A 79 -3.96 9.54 8.60
CA LYS A 79 -4.54 10.88 8.57
C LYS A 79 -3.42 11.91 8.71
N ILE A 80 -3.29 12.78 7.73
CA ILE A 80 -2.23 13.77 7.61
C ILE A 80 -2.87 15.14 7.72
N ASP A 81 -2.34 16.00 8.58
CA ASP A 81 -2.81 17.39 8.67
C ASP A 81 -2.26 18.17 7.47
N ALA A 82 -3.15 18.66 6.64
CA ALA A 82 -2.83 19.41 5.43
C ALA A 82 -3.03 20.92 5.60
N GLY A 83 -3.38 21.37 6.80
CA GLY A 83 -3.59 22.80 7.09
C GLY A 83 -4.82 23.38 6.40
N LYS A 84 -4.76 24.67 6.05
CA LYS A 84 -5.87 25.41 5.40
C LYS A 84 -5.70 25.62 3.91
N SER A 85 -4.67 25.03 3.32
CA SER A 85 -4.41 25.09 1.88
C SER A 85 -5.41 24.25 1.09
N THR A 86 -5.49 24.46 -0.21
CA THR A 86 -6.18 23.61 -1.18
C THR A 86 -5.24 22.53 -1.76
N SER A 87 -4.02 22.45 -1.26
CA SER A 87 -3.04 21.45 -1.67
C SER A 87 -2.14 21.06 -0.50
N PHE A 88 -1.59 19.86 -0.60
CA PHE A 88 -0.61 19.33 0.32
C PHE A 88 0.43 18.50 -0.44
N THR A 89 1.70 18.72 -0.14
CA THR A 89 2.80 18.05 -0.82
C THR A 89 3.48 17.07 0.12
N LEU A 90 3.71 15.86 -0.37
CA LEU A 90 4.46 14.82 0.31
C LEU A 90 5.81 14.64 -0.39
N SER A 91 6.92 14.77 0.31
CA SER A 91 8.20 14.28 -0.19
C SER A 91 8.13 12.76 -0.39
N VAL A 92 8.96 12.23 -1.29
CA VAL A 92 9.08 10.77 -1.53
C VAL A 92 9.29 10.01 -0.23
N LEU A 93 10.16 10.52 0.66
CA LEU A 93 10.43 9.90 1.95
C LEU A 93 9.20 9.89 2.88
N ALA A 94 8.47 11.00 2.96
CA ALA A 94 7.25 11.06 3.77
C ALA A 94 6.16 10.13 3.21
N ALA A 95 6.00 10.06 1.89
CA ALA A 95 5.10 9.14 1.23
C ALA A 95 5.46 7.67 1.57
N ASP A 96 6.74 7.30 1.50
CA ASP A 96 7.21 5.95 1.85
C ASP A 96 6.88 5.58 3.31
N GLN A 97 7.07 6.52 4.25
CA GLN A 97 6.71 6.31 5.66
C GLN A 97 5.21 6.08 5.85
N TYR A 98 4.36 6.87 5.20
CA TYR A 98 2.90 6.69 5.29
C TYR A 98 2.43 5.40 4.61
N PHE A 99 3.01 5.02 3.49
CA PHE A 99 2.69 3.75 2.82
C PHE A 99 3.15 2.55 3.68
N SER A 100 4.28 2.68 4.39
CA SER A 100 4.70 1.70 5.39
C SER A 100 3.70 1.53 6.51
N GLN A 101 3.17 2.64 7.06
CA GLN A 101 2.13 2.61 8.11
C GLN A 101 0.83 1.94 7.63
N LEU A 102 0.55 1.98 6.33
CA LEU A 102 -0.58 1.26 5.71
C LEU A 102 -0.28 -0.23 5.47
N GLY A 103 0.88 -0.73 5.88
CA GLY A 103 1.27 -2.14 5.79
C GLY A 103 1.85 -2.56 4.43
N ILE A 104 2.16 -1.59 3.55
CA ILE A 104 2.81 -1.90 2.27
C ILE A 104 4.30 -2.14 2.54
N LYS A 105 4.82 -3.28 2.12
CA LYS A 105 6.25 -3.61 2.29
C LYS A 105 7.12 -2.86 1.28
N ALA A 106 8.42 -2.71 1.57
CA ALA A 106 9.38 -2.10 0.65
C ALA A 106 9.36 -2.81 -0.72
N GLY A 107 9.36 -2.03 -1.81
CA GLY A 107 9.30 -2.52 -3.18
C GLY A 107 7.94 -3.06 -3.64
N GLN A 108 6.97 -3.22 -2.76
CA GLN A 108 5.63 -3.72 -3.12
C GLN A 108 4.77 -2.64 -3.80
N GLU A 109 3.90 -3.12 -4.66
CA GLU A 109 2.83 -2.34 -5.27
C GLU A 109 1.52 -2.54 -4.50
N ALA A 110 0.72 -1.47 -4.40
CA ALA A 110 -0.59 -1.50 -3.78
C ALA A 110 -1.54 -0.48 -4.40
N LEU A 111 -2.84 -0.76 -4.28
CA LEU A 111 -3.90 0.21 -4.54
C LEU A 111 -4.23 0.91 -3.23
N LEU A 112 -4.15 2.24 -3.22
CA LEU A 112 -4.58 3.07 -2.11
C LEU A 112 -5.78 3.93 -2.51
N TYR A 113 -6.59 4.25 -1.52
CA TYR A 113 -7.70 5.18 -1.61
C TYR A 113 -7.32 6.45 -0.86
N TRP A 114 -7.65 7.61 -1.43
CA TRP A 114 -7.43 8.87 -0.75
C TRP A 114 -8.63 9.80 -0.85
N THR A 115 -8.77 10.64 0.15
CA THR A 115 -9.84 11.60 0.30
C THR A 115 -9.38 12.75 1.19
N VAL A 116 -10.15 13.83 1.22
CA VAL A 116 -9.91 14.98 2.11
C VAL A 116 -11.14 15.21 2.98
N LYS A 117 -10.91 15.52 4.25
CA LYS A 117 -11.98 15.89 5.19
C LYS A 117 -11.60 17.14 5.96
N GLU A 118 -12.60 17.94 6.32
CA GLU A 118 -12.39 19.04 7.23
C GLU A 118 -12.03 18.54 8.65
N THR A 119 -11.08 19.22 9.29
CA THR A 119 -10.65 18.89 10.65
C THR A 119 -11.81 19.04 11.65
N GLY A 120 -12.00 18.03 12.49
CA GLY A 120 -13.08 18.02 13.51
C GLY A 120 -14.47 17.68 12.98
N ASN A 121 -14.63 17.47 11.69
CA ASN A 121 -15.90 17.07 11.11
C ASN A 121 -16.02 15.54 11.07
N THR A 122 -16.87 14.99 11.94
CA THR A 122 -17.12 13.53 12.02
C THR A 122 -18.23 13.06 11.07
N THR A 123 -19.08 14.00 10.61
CA THR A 123 -20.30 13.69 9.85
C THR A 123 -20.30 14.25 8.44
N ALA A 124 -19.30 15.06 8.06
CA ALA A 124 -19.27 15.66 6.72
C ALA A 124 -19.26 14.59 5.65
N ALA A 125 -20.02 14.88 4.61
CA ALA A 125 -19.84 14.22 3.33
C ALA A 125 -18.33 14.20 3.02
N ALA A 126 -17.78 13.01 2.88
CA ALA A 126 -16.41 12.87 2.43
C ALA A 126 -16.32 13.55 1.07
N SER A 127 -15.16 14.12 0.75
CA SER A 127 -14.84 14.43 -0.63
C SER A 127 -15.03 13.17 -1.49
N ASP A 128 -14.97 13.32 -2.78
CA ASP A 128 -14.76 12.19 -3.67
C ASP A 128 -13.62 11.31 -3.13
N VAL A 129 -13.65 10.06 -3.51
CA VAL A 129 -12.58 9.12 -3.19
C VAL A 129 -11.88 8.77 -4.47
N HIS A 130 -10.61 9.14 -4.56
CA HIS A 130 -9.75 8.73 -5.66
C HIS A 130 -8.88 7.54 -5.26
N THR A 131 -8.43 6.81 -6.27
CA THR A 131 -7.46 5.73 -6.13
C THR A 131 -6.09 6.17 -6.64
N ILE A 132 -5.04 5.60 -6.06
CA ILE A 132 -3.66 5.71 -6.56
C ILE A 132 -3.02 4.34 -6.52
N HIS A 133 -2.31 3.99 -7.59
CA HIS A 133 -1.47 2.80 -7.64
C HIS A 133 -0.07 3.19 -7.17
N VAL A 134 0.34 2.73 -6.02
CA VAL A 134 1.63 3.09 -5.44
C VAL A 134 2.60 1.93 -5.55
N LYS A 135 3.88 2.24 -5.79
CA LYS A 135 4.99 1.33 -5.61
C LYS A 135 5.94 1.94 -4.59
N ARG A 136 6.13 1.24 -3.49
CA ARG A 136 6.98 1.71 -2.40
C ARG A 136 8.46 1.65 -2.78
N MET A 137 9.29 2.50 -2.15
CA MET A 137 10.74 2.46 -2.35
C MET A 137 11.26 1.04 -2.12
N SER A 138 12.08 0.56 -3.05
CA SER A 138 12.87 -0.65 -2.87
C SER A 138 14.12 -0.34 -2.05
N THR A 139 14.60 -1.32 -1.30
CA THR A 139 15.89 -1.23 -0.65
C THR A 139 16.95 -1.78 -1.61
N LYS A 140 17.99 -1.01 -1.91
CA LYS A 140 19.11 -1.51 -2.71
C LYS A 140 19.93 -2.46 -1.86
N LEU A 141 19.95 -3.72 -2.23
CA LEU A 141 20.73 -4.78 -1.55
C LEU A 141 22.17 -4.75 -2.06
N LEU A 142 23.13 -4.90 -1.15
CA LEU A 142 24.56 -4.79 -1.46
C LEU A 142 25.28 -6.13 -1.23
N GLN A 143 25.03 -6.79 -0.08
CA GLN A 143 25.66 -8.06 0.28
C GLN A 143 24.65 -8.98 0.97
N PRO A 144 24.65 -10.29 0.71
CA PRO A 144 25.42 -11.00 -0.32
C PRO A 144 25.05 -10.55 -1.73
N GLU A 145 26.03 -10.49 -2.63
CA GLU A 145 25.79 -10.24 -4.05
C GLU A 145 24.91 -11.35 -4.64
N ASP A 146 24.22 -11.02 -5.74
CA ASP A 146 23.38 -11.98 -6.45
C ASP A 146 24.20 -13.24 -6.82
N MET A 147 23.55 -14.40 -6.74
CA MET A 147 24.15 -15.72 -6.98
C MET A 147 25.30 -16.12 -6.03
N THR A 148 25.51 -15.41 -4.92
CA THR A 148 26.49 -15.80 -3.90
C THR A 148 26.16 -17.18 -3.34
N LYS A 149 27.17 -18.07 -3.30
CA LYS A 149 27.03 -19.40 -2.71
C LYS A 149 27.45 -19.37 -1.25
N ILE A 150 26.53 -19.70 -0.35
CA ILE A 150 26.76 -19.78 1.08
C ILE A 150 26.63 -21.26 1.50
N ALA A 151 27.70 -21.80 2.03
CA ALA A 151 27.69 -23.14 2.62
C ALA A 151 27.60 -23.03 4.14
N LEU A 152 26.53 -23.50 4.72
CA LEU A 152 26.38 -23.55 6.18
C LEU A 152 27.14 -24.75 6.72
N ALA A 153 28.09 -24.49 7.62
CA ALA A 153 28.92 -25.50 8.23
C ALA A 153 28.45 -25.76 9.69
N GLU A 154 28.07 -27.00 9.99
CA GLU A 154 27.63 -27.39 11.35
C GLU A 154 28.75 -27.33 12.40
N ASP A 155 29.97 -27.56 11.96
CA ASP A 155 31.17 -27.48 12.83
C ASP A 155 31.60 -26.03 13.12
N LYS A 156 30.97 -25.05 12.47
CA LYS A 156 31.25 -23.60 12.61
C LYS A 156 29.97 -22.80 12.76
N PRO A 157 29.12 -23.07 13.76
CA PRO A 157 27.81 -22.45 13.91
C PRO A 157 27.90 -20.93 14.10
N GLU A 158 28.99 -20.42 14.66
CA GLU A 158 29.25 -18.99 14.93
C GLU A 158 29.76 -18.21 13.70
N THR A 159 30.06 -18.90 12.60
CA THR A 159 30.45 -18.19 11.37
C THR A 159 29.29 -17.31 10.89
N ALA A 160 29.58 -16.05 10.63
CA ALA A 160 28.57 -15.08 10.28
C ALA A 160 28.52 -14.82 8.76
N VAL A 161 27.28 -14.75 8.25
CA VAL A 161 26.98 -14.25 6.91
C VAL A 161 26.57 -12.79 7.07
N GLN A 162 27.21 -11.90 6.30
CA GLN A 162 26.89 -10.48 6.33
C GLN A 162 25.83 -10.15 5.29
N PHE A 163 24.88 -9.30 5.69
CA PHE A 163 23.86 -8.71 4.86
C PHE A 163 24.06 -7.19 4.90
N GLU A 164 24.18 -6.57 3.74
CA GLU A 164 24.37 -5.13 3.61
C GLU A 164 23.35 -4.56 2.61
N TRP A 165 22.84 -3.38 2.92
CA TRP A 165 21.88 -2.67 2.08
C TRP A 165 22.07 -1.16 2.20
N ASP A 166 21.62 -0.44 1.17
CA ASP A 166 21.67 1.01 1.15
C ASP A 166 20.59 1.59 2.06
N THR A 167 20.96 2.57 2.87
CA THR A 167 20.05 3.31 3.75
C THR A 167 19.91 4.78 3.35
N GLU A 168 20.42 5.16 2.18
CA GLU A 168 20.34 6.53 1.71
C GLU A 168 18.87 7.02 1.70
N GLY A 169 18.65 8.24 2.19
CA GLY A 169 17.33 8.83 2.31
C GLY A 169 16.43 8.24 3.42
N ARG A 170 16.91 7.26 4.22
CA ARG A 170 16.15 6.71 5.34
C ARG A 170 16.48 7.43 6.65
N PRO A 171 15.47 7.70 7.52
CA PRO A 171 15.74 8.23 8.86
C PRO A 171 16.64 7.29 9.67
N GLU A 172 17.51 7.85 10.50
CA GLU A 172 18.38 7.06 11.40
C GLU A 172 17.60 6.17 12.39
N SER A 173 16.34 6.53 12.65
CA SER A 173 15.44 5.75 13.52
C SER A 173 14.72 4.60 12.79
N THR A 174 15.02 4.36 11.51
CA THR A 174 14.38 3.28 10.74
C THR A 174 14.76 1.92 11.31
N SER A 175 13.76 1.11 11.63
CA SER A 175 13.93 -0.28 12.02
C SER A 175 13.82 -1.18 10.79
N TYR A 176 14.65 -2.21 10.74
CA TYR A 176 14.74 -3.14 9.62
C TYR A 176 14.42 -4.56 10.06
N SER A 177 13.87 -5.32 9.13
CA SER A 177 13.76 -6.78 9.21
C SER A 177 14.41 -7.40 7.99
N LEU A 178 15.21 -8.43 8.18
CA LEU A 178 15.75 -9.26 7.11
C LEU A 178 14.71 -10.33 6.75
N CYS A 179 14.38 -10.45 5.47
CA CYS A 179 13.41 -11.40 4.95
C CYS A 179 14.08 -12.38 3.99
N LEU A 180 13.80 -13.68 4.15
CA LEU A 180 14.25 -14.75 3.26
C LEU A 180 13.05 -15.49 2.67
N SER A 181 13.11 -15.86 1.39
CA SER A 181 12.05 -16.63 0.73
C SER A 181 12.61 -17.53 -0.38
N LEU A 182 11.85 -18.55 -0.74
CA LEU A 182 12.06 -19.33 -1.97
C LEU A 182 11.41 -18.68 -3.19
N ASP A 183 10.62 -17.63 -2.99
CA ASP A 183 9.91 -16.88 -4.02
C ASP A 183 10.59 -15.53 -4.26
N PRO A 184 11.07 -15.22 -5.49
CA PRO A 184 11.74 -13.96 -5.78
C PRO A 184 10.84 -12.73 -5.54
N GLU A 185 9.52 -12.90 -5.61
CA GLU A 185 8.57 -11.82 -5.38
C GLU A 185 8.13 -11.69 -3.91
N MET A 186 8.66 -12.55 -3.02
CA MET A 186 8.33 -12.56 -1.58
C MET A 186 6.82 -12.67 -1.27
N LYS A 187 6.04 -13.26 -2.19
CA LYS A 187 4.57 -13.42 -2.05
C LYS A 187 4.18 -14.69 -1.31
N GLN A 188 5.08 -15.66 -1.23
CA GLN A 188 4.87 -16.93 -0.52
C GLN A 188 5.50 -16.89 0.88
N THR A 189 5.71 -18.05 1.49
CA THR A 189 6.30 -18.16 2.81
C THR A 189 7.59 -17.35 2.92
N VAL A 190 7.64 -16.45 3.88
CA VAL A 190 8.79 -15.59 4.17
C VAL A 190 9.25 -15.85 5.60
N ALA A 191 10.51 -16.21 5.76
CA ALA A 191 11.16 -16.21 7.07
C ALA A 191 11.68 -14.81 7.36
N GLU A 192 11.37 -14.26 8.53
CA GLU A 192 11.69 -12.88 8.90
C GLU A 192 12.47 -12.83 10.21
N GLN A 193 13.53 -12.02 10.22
CA GLN A 193 14.34 -11.72 11.39
C GLN A 193 14.40 -10.21 11.59
N SER A 194 13.88 -9.71 12.70
CA SER A 194 14.08 -8.31 13.08
C SER A 194 15.53 -8.06 13.40
N VAL A 195 16.11 -7.03 12.79
CA VAL A 195 17.50 -6.59 13.04
C VAL A 195 17.57 -5.24 13.74
N GLY A 196 16.40 -4.63 13.97
CA GLY A 196 16.28 -3.37 14.70
C GLY A 196 16.81 -2.15 13.93
N ILE A 197 17.26 -1.15 14.69
CA ILE A 197 17.81 0.10 14.13
C ILE A 197 19.30 -0.11 13.86
N VAL A 198 19.66 -0.26 12.60
CA VAL A 198 21.05 -0.51 12.15
C VAL A 198 21.39 0.35 10.94
N LYS A 199 22.70 0.59 10.73
CA LYS A 199 23.18 1.40 9.59
C LYS A 199 23.46 0.53 8.36
N GLY A 200 22.39 -0.02 7.76
CA GLY A 200 22.47 -0.72 6.47
C GLY A 200 23.26 -2.02 6.49
N LYS A 201 23.47 -2.64 7.64
CA LYS A 201 24.11 -3.96 7.71
C LYS A 201 23.72 -4.74 8.95
N SER A 202 23.68 -6.04 8.79
CA SER A 202 23.48 -7.02 9.85
C SER A 202 24.24 -8.28 9.54
N SER A 203 24.45 -9.13 10.52
CA SER A 203 25.03 -10.45 10.31
C SER A 203 24.19 -11.51 11.00
N LEU A 204 24.04 -12.66 10.35
CA LEU A 204 23.44 -13.85 10.93
C LEU A 204 24.49 -14.95 11.02
N THR A 205 24.60 -15.59 12.17
CA THR A 205 25.41 -16.80 12.29
C THR A 205 24.82 -17.94 11.45
N HIS A 206 25.63 -18.94 11.14
CA HIS A 206 25.14 -20.14 10.44
C HIS A 206 23.96 -20.79 11.16
N GLU A 207 23.97 -20.78 12.50
CA GLU A 207 22.87 -21.31 13.31
C GLU A 207 21.60 -20.48 13.17
N GLN A 208 21.71 -19.13 13.23
CA GLN A 208 20.56 -18.24 13.04
C GLN A 208 20.00 -18.36 11.63
N LEU A 209 20.88 -18.41 10.62
CA LEU A 209 20.45 -18.58 9.23
C LEU A 209 19.76 -19.93 9.02
N GLN A 210 20.30 -21.01 9.60
CA GLN A 210 19.66 -22.33 9.56
C GLN A 210 18.24 -22.29 10.17
N THR A 211 18.06 -21.59 11.28
CA THR A 211 16.74 -21.42 11.91
C THR A 211 15.73 -20.75 10.97
N LEU A 212 16.16 -19.74 10.20
CA LEU A 212 15.30 -19.10 9.20
C LEU A 212 15.01 -20.05 8.01
N LEU A 213 16.00 -20.83 7.58
CA LEU A 213 15.81 -21.82 6.51
C LEU A 213 14.87 -22.95 6.91
N ASP A 214 14.89 -23.35 8.17
CA ASP A 214 13.94 -24.35 8.71
C ASP A 214 12.49 -23.84 8.66
N GLN A 215 12.25 -22.52 8.86
CA GLN A 215 10.93 -21.91 8.67
C GLN A 215 10.46 -22.00 7.21
N LEU A 216 11.40 -22.00 6.26
CA LEU A 216 11.12 -22.18 4.82
C LEU A 216 11.02 -23.68 4.45
N SER A 217 11.07 -24.58 5.42
CA SER A 217 11.05 -26.05 5.21
C SER A 217 12.24 -26.57 4.37
N ILE A 218 13.36 -25.85 4.40
CA ILE A 218 14.59 -26.26 3.70
C ILE A 218 15.32 -27.25 4.58
N LYS A 219 15.52 -28.46 4.03
CA LYS A 219 16.22 -29.53 4.73
C LYS A 219 17.73 -29.29 4.70
N ARG A 220 18.40 -29.63 5.77
CA ARG A 220 19.88 -29.71 5.83
C ARG A 220 20.44 -30.54 4.68
N TRP A 221 21.63 -30.22 4.23
CA TRP A 221 22.33 -30.89 3.15
C TRP A 221 21.66 -30.79 1.76
N THR A 222 20.72 -29.86 1.61
CA THR A 222 20.15 -29.50 0.31
C THR A 222 20.72 -28.19 -0.21
N SER A 223 20.70 -28.01 -1.53
CA SER A 223 21.04 -26.75 -2.18
C SER A 223 19.78 -26.09 -2.72
N ASN A 224 19.55 -24.85 -2.33
CA ASN A 224 18.37 -24.09 -2.72
C ASN A 224 18.77 -22.68 -3.13
N ALA A 225 18.03 -22.10 -4.07
CA ALA A 225 18.08 -20.67 -4.31
C ALA A 225 17.22 -19.97 -3.25
N ILE A 226 17.83 -19.00 -2.55
CA ILE A 226 17.17 -18.18 -1.53
C ILE A 226 17.21 -16.75 -2.00
N TYR A 227 16.06 -16.11 -1.97
CA TYR A 227 15.91 -14.68 -2.20
C TYR A 227 15.86 -13.98 -0.87
N TRP A 228 16.51 -12.82 -0.79
CA TRP A 228 16.50 -12.03 0.42
C TRP A 228 16.12 -10.58 0.15
N ASN A 229 15.58 -9.92 1.16
CA ASN A 229 15.18 -8.53 1.13
C ASN A 229 15.21 -7.93 2.54
N VAL A 230 15.07 -6.64 2.61
CA VAL A 230 15.01 -5.90 3.87
C VAL A 230 13.76 -5.03 3.91
#